data_89af42093067608f982ba961890cfa1e
#
_entry.id   89af42093067608f982ba961890cfa1e
#
_cell.length_a   1.000
_cell.length_b   1.000
_cell.length_c   1.000
_cell.angle_alpha   90.00
_cell.angle_beta   90.00
_cell.angle_gamma   90.00
#
_symmetry.space_group_name_H-M   'P 1'
#
loop_
_entity.id
_entity.type
_entity.pdbx_description
1 polymer ?
#
loop_
_entity_poly.entity_id
_entity_poly.type
_entity_poly.pdbx_seq_one_letter_code
_entity_poly.pdbx_strand_id
1 'polypeptide(L)'
;LKKYTNKKIDFNFTPHLTPMFRGILSTIYIDLEQNVTKTKIIKTLSNFYKKDNFVKILKSNTLISTNDVINTNNCHISICKTKYKNKIIILSVIDNLIKGGAGQAVQNMNIKFNFKIDEGLKWLNCYLWSYFC
;
A
#
# COMPACT_ATOMS: atom_id res chain seq x y z
N LEU A 1 5.91 15.42 2.64
CA LEU A 1 6.71 14.93 3.78
C LEU A 1 6.95 16.04 4.81
N LYS A 2 7.32 17.25 4.41
CA LYS A 2 7.54 18.40 5.33
C LYS A 2 6.38 18.64 6.32
N LYS A 3 5.13 18.33 5.93
CA LYS A 3 3.96 18.48 6.81
C LYS A 3 3.98 17.56 8.03
N TYR A 4 4.69 16.44 7.96
CA TYR A 4 4.67 15.39 8.99
C TYR A 4 5.95 15.30 9.81
N THR A 5 6.97 16.06 9.46
CA THR A 5 8.25 16.08 10.19
C THR A 5 8.96 17.41 9.98
N ASN A 6 9.62 17.89 11.04
CA ASN A 6 10.49 19.07 11.00
C ASN A 6 11.91 18.72 10.51
N LYS A 7 12.20 17.43 10.27
CA LYS A 7 13.49 17.01 9.75
C LYS A 7 13.56 17.19 8.24
N LYS A 8 14.73 17.56 7.74
CA LYS A 8 15.02 17.52 6.31
C LYS A 8 15.02 16.05 5.87
N ILE A 9 14.15 15.71 4.93
CA ILE A 9 14.11 14.40 4.31
C ILE A 9 14.61 14.54 2.89
N ASP A 10 15.71 13.88 2.59
CA ASP A 10 16.22 13.76 1.23
C ASP A 10 15.72 12.42 0.66
N PHE A 11 15.13 12.48 -0.53
CA PHE A 11 14.67 11.28 -1.22
C PHE A 11 14.78 11.46 -2.73
N ASN A 12 15.03 10.37 -3.43
CA ASN A 12 14.93 10.28 -4.87
C ASN A 12 13.64 9.54 -5.23
N PHE A 13 12.91 10.08 -6.20
CA PHE A 13 11.74 9.42 -6.76
C PHE A 13 11.97 9.21 -8.25
N THR A 14 12.01 7.95 -8.67
CA THR A 14 12.23 7.59 -10.07
C THR A 14 11.09 6.67 -10.53
N PRO A 15 10.11 7.19 -11.27
CA PRO A 15 9.05 6.37 -11.82
C PRO A 15 9.58 5.50 -12.97
N HIS A 16 9.09 4.25 -13.03
CA HIS A 16 9.38 3.33 -14.12
C HIS A 16 8.06 2.94 -14.79
N LEU A 17 8.02 3.06 -16.11
CA LEU A 17 6.97 2.45 -16.92
C LEU A 17 7.42 1.03 -17.28
N THR A 18 6.66 0.07 -16.82
CA THR A 18 6.92 -1.35 -17.07
C THR A 18 5.80 -1.94 -17.93
N PRO A 19 6.05 -3.00 -18.71
CA PRO A 19 5.02 -3.62 -19.55
C PRO A 19 4.06 -4.48 -18.70
N MET A 20 3.57 -3.92 -17.60
CA MET A 20 2.53 -4.51 -16.77
C MET A 20 1.17 -4.01 -17.22
N PHE A 21 0.21 -4.92 -17.31
CA PHE A 21 -1.15 -4.57 -17.67
C PHE A 21 -1.76 -3.57 -16.70
N ARG A 22 -1.51 -3.73 -15.37
CA ARG A 22 -2.16 -2.94 -14.33
C ARG A 22 -1.41 -3.04 -13.00
N GLY A 23 -1.53 -2.01 -12.19
CA GLY A 23 -0.99 -1.95 -10.85
C GLY A 23 0.21 -1.02 -10.70
N ILE A 24 0.50 -0.66 -9.46
CA ILE A 24 1.71 0.08 -9.05
C ILE A 24 2.41 -0.73 -7.98
N LEU A 25 3.65 -1.08 -8.23
CA LEU A 25 4.56 -1.67 -7.25
C LEU A 25 5.62 -0.64 -6.89
N SER A 26 5.64 -0.23 -5.63
CA SER A 26 6.65 0.70 -5.10
C SER A 26 7.67 -0.07 -4.26
N THR A 27 8.95 0.13 -4.54
CA THR A 27 10.05 -0.36 -3.73
C THR A 27 10.73 0.83 -3.06
N ILE A 28 10.69 0.87 -1.73
CA ILE A 28 11.15 2.01 -0.94
C ILE A 28 12.32 1.56 -0.07
N TYR A 29 13.49 2.12 -0.33
CA TYR A 29 14.70 1.89 0.46
C TYR A 29 14.80 2.92 1.57
N ILE A 30 14.98 2.48 2.82
CA ILE A 30 15.03 3.36 3.99
C ILE A 30 16.28 3.06 4.79
N ASP A 31 17.03 4.11 5.10
CA ASP A 31 18.07 4.09 6.11
C ASP A 31 17.46 4.32 7.50
N LEU A 32 17.77 3.43 8.43
CA LEU A 32 17.25 3.49 9.79
C LEU A 32 18.17 4.30 10.67
N GLU A 33 17.62 5.14 11.53
CA GLU A 33 18.34 5.77 12.62
C GLU A 33 18.84 4.71 13.62
N GLN A 34 19.89 5.07 14.38
CA GLN A 34 20.36 4.24 15.48
C GLN A 34 19.19 3.93 16.42
N ASN A 35 19.11 2.68 16.87
CA ASN A 35 18.05 2.18 17.77
C ASN A 35 16.66 1.98 17.14
N VAL A 36 16.50 2.18 15.84
CA VAL A 36 15.28 1.80 15.14
C VAL A 36 15.42 0.41 14.55
N THR A 37 14.55 -0.51 14.97
CA THR A 37 14.56 -1.88 14.48
C THR A 37 13.44 -2.10 13.47
N LYS A 38 13.64 -3.05 12.57
CA LYS A 38 12.61 -3.52 11.64
C LYS A 38 11.32 -3.91 12.38
N THR A 39 11.45 -4.63 13.51
CA THR A 39 10.29 -5.05 14.31
C THR A 39 9.49 -3.85 14.83
N LYS A 40 10.19 -2.78 15.26
CA LYS A 40 9.55 -1.55 15.71
C LYS A 40 8.74 -0.91 14.58
N ILE A 41 9.29 -0.88 13.35
CA ILE A 41 8.60 -0.32 12.17
C ILE A 41 7.37 -1.15 11.82
N ILE A 42 7.50 -2.48 11.77
CA ILE A 42 6.34 -3.37 11.50
C ILE A 42 5.25 -3.13 12.54
N LYS A 43 5.59 -3.10 13.82
CA LYS A 43 4.64 -2.85 14.91
C LYS A 43 3.97 -1.49 14.78
N THR A 44 4.74 -0.44 14.45
CA THR A 44 4.22 0.91 14.25
C THR A 44 3.22 0.96 13.10
N LEU A 45 3.57 0.42 11.93
CA LEU A 45 2.69 0.40 10.77
C LEU A 45 1.46 -0.47 11.01
N SER A 46 1.61 -1.65 11.63
CA SER A 46 0.49 -2.52 11.97
C SER A 46 -0.48 -1.85 12.94
N ASN A 47 0.02 -1.11 13.92
CA ASN A 47 -0.83 -0.37 14.86
C ASN A 47 -1.53 0.81 14.18
N PHE A 48 -0.81 1.55 13.33
CA PHE A 48 -1.34 2.71 12.61
C PHE A 48 -2.49 2.31 11.68
N TYR A 49 -2.32 1.21 10.93
CA TYR A 49 -3.32 0.73 9.98
C TYR A 49 -4.28 -0.33 10.55
N LYS A 50 -4.24 -0.60 11.86
CA LYS A 50 -5.05 -1.66 12.50
C LYS A 50 -6.55 -1.55 12.21
N LYS A 51 -7.06 -0.33 12.08
CA LYS A 51 -8.49 -0.04 11.83
C LYS A 51 -8.79 0.27 10.37
N ASP A 52 -7.79 0.22 9.50
CA ASP A 52 -7.98 0.51 8.08
C ASP A 52 -8.47 -0.75 7.36
N ASN A 53 -9.57 -0.62 6.61
CA ASN A 53 -10.20 -1.74 5.91
C ASN A 53 -9.40 -2.17 4.68
N PHE A 54 -8.59 -1.27 4.12
CA PHE A 54 -7.96 -1.46 2.81
C PHE A 54 -6.43 -1.60 2.88
N VAL A 55 -5.79 -1.19 3.98
CA VAL A 55 -4.33 -1.32 4.12
C VAL A 55 -3.99 -2.57 4.92
N LYS A 56 -3.19 -3.46 4.32
CA LYS A 56 -2.75 -4.71 4.95
C LYS A 56 -1.24 -4.73 5.09
N ILE A 57 -0.77 -4.78 6.33
CA ILE A 57 0.64 -5.02 6.63
C ILE A 57 0.87 -6.53 6.68
N LEU A 58 1.62 -7.04 5.72
CA LEU A 58 1.86 -8.47 5.57
C LEU A 58 3.01 -8.94 6.48
N LYS A 59 3.14 -10.25 6.62
CA LYS A 59 4.30 -10.85 7.32
C LYS A 59 5.58 -10.36 6.68
N SER A 60 6.60 -10.21 7.52
CA SER A 60 7.92 -9.78 7.05
C SER A 60 8.48 -10.71 5.96
N ASN A 61 9.08 -10.13 4.94
CA ASN A 61 9.63 -10.79 3.75
C ASN A 61 8.59 -11.52 2.88
N THR A 62 7.29 -11.21 3.00
CA THR A 62 6.31 -11.67 2.04
C THR A 62 6.59 -11.02 0.69
N LEU A 63 6.73 -11.82 -0.34
CA LEU A 63 6.76 -11.34 -1.72
C LEU A 63 5.36 -10.88 -2.09
N ILE A 64 5.28 -9.75 -2.75
CA ILE A 64 4.01 -9.15 -3.20
C ILE A 64 4.07 -8.86 -4.70
N SER A 65 2.94 -9.01 -5.33
CA SER A 65 2.73 -8.77 -6.76
C SER A 65 1.55 -7.84 -6.97
N THR A 66 1.50 -7.15 -8.10
CA THR A 66 0.33 -6.37 -8.50
C THR A 66 -0.92 -7.23 -8.58
N ASN A 67 -0.79 -8.51 -8.94
CA ASN A 67 -1.92 -9.46 -8.99
C ASN A 67 -2.62 -9.67 -7.65
N ASP A 68 -1.91 -9.43 -6.53
CA ASP A 68 -2.50 -9.60 -5.18
C ASP A 68 -3.57 -8.57 -4.85
N VAL A 69 -3.64 -7.48 -5.62
CA VAL A 69 -4.51 -6.32 -5.37
C VAL A 69 -5.31 -5.85 -6.59
N ILE A 70 -5.06 -6.43 -7.77
CA ILE A 70 -5.80 -6.10 -8.99
C ILE A 70 -7.30 -6.17 -8.73
N ASN A 71 -8.03 -5.20 -9.28
CA ASN A 71 -9.46 -5.02 -9.11
C ASN A 71 -9.91 -4.81 -7.65
N THR A 72 -9.08 -4.47 -6.71
CA THR A 72 -9.44 -4.17 -5.32
C THR A 72 -9.05 -2.76 -4.92
N ASN A 73 -9.70 -2.24 -3.87
CA ASN A 73 -9.26 -1.01 -3.22
C ASN A 73 -8.19 -1.26 -2.15
N ASN A 74 -7.52 -2.42 -2.19
CA ASN A 74 -6.51 -2.78 -1.20
C ASN A 74 -5.14 -2.16 -1.50
N CYS A 75 -4.39 -1.92 -0.44
CA CYS A 75 -2.96 -1.65 -0.46
C CYS A 75 -2.26 -2.69 0.41
N HIS A 76 -1.39 -3.50 -0.18
CA HIS A 76 -0.57 -4.44 0.58
C HIS A 76 0.82 -3.86 0.79
N ILE A 77 1.33 -3.98 2.01
CA ILE A 77 2.64 -3.50 2.40
C ILE A 77 3.43 -4.66 3.02
N SER A 78 4.63 -4.90 2.52
CA SER A 78 5.57 -5.88 3.04
C SER A 78 6.88 -5.20 3.40
N ILE A 79 7.50 -5.61 4.52
CA ILE A 79 8.78 -5.08 4.97
C ILE A 79 9.83 -6.18 4.87
N CYS A 80 10.81 -5.97 4.00
CA CYS A 80 11.85 -6.93 3.69
C CYS A 80 13.14 -6.61 4.43
N LYS A 81 13.91 -7.66 4.73
CA LYS A 81 15.27 -7.54 5.24
C LYS A 81 16.22 -7.18 4.10
N THR A 82 17.29 -6.49 4.47
CA THR A 82 18.47 -6.33 3.64
C THR A 82 19.66 -7.02 4.32
N LYS A 83 20.78 -7.14 3.64
CA LYS A 83 22.04 -7.57 4.26
C LYS A 83 22.58 -6.55 5.27
N TYR A 84 22.13 -5.31 5.20
CA TYR A 84 22.56 -4.23 6.09
C TYR A 84 21.62 -4.10 7.28
N LYS A 85 22.16 -4.04 8.50
CA LYS A 85 21.38 -3.95 9.75
C LYS A 85 20.57 -2.66 9.86
N ASN A 86 21.11 -1.56 9.32
CA ASN A 86 20.50 -0.22 9.37
C ASN A 86 19.65 0.13 8.15
N LYS A 87 19.30 -0.85 7.32
CA LYS A 87 18.46 -0.63 6.13
C LYS A 87 17.29 -1.59 6.08
N ILE A 88 16.19 -1.11 5.55
CA ILE A 88 15.02 -1.93 5.22
C ILE A 88 14.52 -1.59 3.83
N ILE A 89 13.76 -2.51 3.26
CA ILE A 89 13.00 -2.29 2.03
C ILE A 89 11.54 -2.43 2.38
N ILE A 90 10.75 -1.42 2.04
CA ILE A 90 9.29 -1.48 2.09
C ILE A 90 8.79 -1.67 0.66
N LEU A 91 8.04 -2.74 0.46
CA LEU A 91 7.29 -2.97 -0.76
C LEU A 91 5.84 -2.55 -0.53
N SER A 92 5.28 -1.81 -1.46
CA SER A 92 3.86 -1.43 -1.45
C SER A 92 3.25 -1.67 -2.81
N VAL A 93 2.07 -2.26 -2.84
CA VAL A 93 1.37 -2.56 -4.08
C VAL A 93 -0.10 -2.14 -4.00
N ILE A 94 -0.58 -1.53 -5.08
CA ILE A 94 -1.96 -1.11 -5.26
C ILE A 94 -2.42 -1.37 -6.69
N ASP A 95 -3.72 -1.43 -6.87
CA ASP A 95 -4.34 -1.26 -8.18
C ASP A 95 -4.35 0.23 -8.54
N ASN A 96 -3.70 0.59 -9.65
CA ASN A 96 -3.54 2.00 -10.06
C ASN A 96 -4.86 2.67 -10.47
N LEU A 97 -5.85 1.92 -10.94
CA LEU A 97 -7.14 2.47 -11.37
C LEU A 97 -8.18 2.48 -10.25
N ILE A 98 -8.07 1.58 -9.28
CA ILE A 98 -8.99 1.51 -8.14
C ILE A 98 -8.41 2.23 -6.94
N LYS A 99 -7.47 1.65 -6.19
CA LYS A 99 -6.87 2.32 -5.02
C LYS A 99 -6.09 3.56 -5.40
N GLY A 100 -5.42 3.55 -6.54
CA GLY A 100 -4.70 4.70 -7.08
C GLY A 100 -5.57 5.70 -7.83
N GLY A 101 -6.87 5.46 -7.99
CA GLY A 101 -7.78 6.27 -8.80
C GLY A 101 -9.21 6.29 -8.27
N ALA A 102 -10.14 5.71 -9.04
CA ALA A 102 -11.59 5.80 -8.79
C ALA A 102 -12.01 5.25 -7.42
N GLY A 103 -11.42 4.13 -6.98
CA GLY A 103 -11.73 3.55 -5.68
C GLY A 103 -11.35 4.46 -4.50
N GLN A 104 -10.23 5.17 -4.60
CA GLN A 104 -9.86 6.15 -3.58
C GLN A 104 -10.80 7.36 -3.59
N ALA A 105 -11.30 7.78 -4.75
CA ALA A 105 -12.30 8.84 -4.84
C ALA A 105 -13.60 8.45 -4.13
N VAL A 106 -14.11 7.22 -4.38
CA VAL A 106 -15.28 6.67 -3.68
C VAL A 106 -15.03 6.56 -2.18
N GLN A 107 -13.86 6.07 -1.76
CA GLN A 107 -13.51 5.99 -0.34
C GLN A 107 -13.52 7.38 0.33
N ASN A 108 -12.97 8.39 -0.33
CA ASN A 108 -12.96 9.77 0.18
C ASN A 108 -14.38 10.33 0.28
N MET A 109 -15.23 10.06 -0.71
CA MET A 109 -16.65 10.41 -0.69
C MET A 109 -17.35 9.75 0.51
N ASN A 110 -17.15 8.44 0.72
CA ASN A 110 -17.74 7.71 1.83
C ASN A 110 -17.34 8.33 3.18
N ILE A 111 -16.07 8.66 3.36
CA ILE A 111 -15.57 9.35 4.57
C ILE A 111 -16.22 10.73 4.72
N LYS A 112 -16.28 11.52 3.64
CA LYS A 112 -16.81 12.88 3.64
C LYS A 112 -18.27 12.94 4.04
N PHE A 113 -19.07 11.97 3.58
CA PHE A 113 -20.51 11.92 3.79
C PHE A 113 -20.95 10.94 4.88
N ASN A 114 -19.99 10.41 5.69
CA ASN A 114 -20.23 9.47 6.78
C ASN A 114 -20.94 8.17 6.33
N PHE A 115 -20.71 7.71 5.10
CA PHE A 115 -21.09 6.36 4.67
C PHE A 115 -20.11 5.32 5.24
N LYS A 116 -20.46 4.04 5.11
CA LYS A 116 -19.47 2.99 5.42
C LYS A 116 -18.27 3.16 4.50
N ILE A 117 -17.05 3.12 5.06
CA ILE A 117 -15.82 3.39 4.33
C ILE A 117 -15.63 2.50 3.09
N ASP A 118 -16.21 1.31 3.13
CA ASP A 118 -16.13 0.28 2.09
C ASP A 118 -17.40 0.18 1.22
N GLU A 119 -18.34 1.13 1.37
CA GLU A 119 -19.55 1.16 0.53
C GLU A 119 -19.19 1.34 -0.94
N GLY A 120 -19.72 0.44 -1.80
CA GLY A 120 -19.39 0.40 -3.23
C GLY A 120 -17.95 -0.06 -3.56
N LEU A 121 -17.13 -0.40 -2.55
CA LEU A 121 -15.74 -0.84 -2.71
C LEU A 121 -15.50 -2.29 -2.29
N LYS A 122 -16.56 -2.96 -1.80
CA LYS A 122 -16.52 -4.40 -1.56
C LYS A 122 -16.54 -5.12 -2.88
N TRP A 123 -15.64 -6.07 -3.03
CA TRP A 123 -15.69 -6.99 -4.15
C TRP A 123 -17.07 -7.65 -4.22
N LEU A 124 -17.78 -7.33 -5.27
CA LEU A 124 -18.73 -8.28 -5.82
C LEU A 124 -17.87 -9.40 -6.40
N ASN A 125 -17.88 -10.57 -5.75
CA ASN A 125 -17.31 -11.78 -6.31
C ASN A 125 -17.73 -11.85 -7.78
N CYS A 126 -16.76 -11.72 -8.68
CA CYS A 126 -16.99 -11.54 -10.11
C CYS A 126 -17.42 -12.86 -10.76
N TYR A 127 -18.51 -13.46 -10.28
CA TYR A 127 -19.26 -14.43 -11.06
C TYR A 127 -20.16 -13.78 -12.13
N LEU A 128 -20.26 -12.44 -12.14
CA LEU A 128 -21.11 -11.72 -13.10
C LEU A 128 -20.37 -11.28 -14.37
N TRP A 129 -19.04 -11.36 -14.43
CA TRP A 129 -18.30 -10.99 -15.65
C TRP A 129 -18.32 -12.08 -16.73
N SER A 130 -18.70 -13.32 -16.39
CA SER A 130 -18.87 -14.38 -17.39
C SER A 130 -20.16 -14.30 -18.21
N TYR A 131 -21.02 -13.33 -17.92
CA TYR A 131 -22.28 -13.15 -18.69
C TYR A 131 -22.24 -11.94 -19.65
N PHE A 132 -21.12 -11.20 -19.73
CA PHE A 132 -21.00 -10.03 -20.61
C PHE A 132 -19.78 -10.06 -21.55
N CYS A 133 -19.14 -11.21 -21.74
CA CYS A 133 -18.18 -11.43 -22.81
C CYS A 133 -18.69 -12.50 -23.76
#